data_896f1ad27056f676a984fc7328faca7d
#
_entry.id   896f1ad27056f676a984fc7328faca7d
#
_cell.length_a   1.000
_cell.length_b   1.000
_cell.length_c   1.000
_cell.angle_alpha   90.00
_cell.angle_beta   90.00
_cell.angle_gamma   90.00
#
_symmetry.space_group_name_H-M   'P 1'
#
loop_
_entity.id
_entity.type
_entity.pdbx_description
1 polymer ?
#
loop_
_entity_poly.entity_id
_entity_poly.type
_entity_poly.pdbx_seq_one_letter_code
_entity_poly.pdbx_strand_id
1 'polypeptide(L)'
;QTEQHDESVLNPEIKDELDLSKKERRLIEKEKLKGMGMKKKLEYIWMYYKPAIFGVIIAIALIFGVKDFYEQSKIKTVMSISVVNSTVSDTDEFEQEIKEALGYGDDKYSKVEIGVNLTTDADPSEFNYTAQMAYVTQVQAGTIDIMVMPEELYQTLNENQVFVDLKELLGADNFEAFGSQTDTTHISITDSELAEKLGVSYEPMCIVVPYSAPDQENVVKWLETLNPAKN
;
A
#
# COMPACT_ATOMS: atom_id res chain seq x y z
N GLN A 1 -23.55 -73.65 33.53
CA GLN A 1 -23.36 -72.19 33.55
C GLN A 1 -23.10 -71.78 32.10
N THR A 2 -24.13 -71.28 31.49
CA THR A 2 -24.17 -70.79 30.12
C THR A 2 -23.69 -69.36 30.16
N GLU A 3 -22.55 -69.11 29.52
CA GLU A 3 -22.13 -67.76 29.19
C GLU A 3 -23.10 -67.17 28.15
N GLN A 4 -23.95 -66.26 28.58
CA GLN A 4 -24.68 -65.40 27.66
C GLN A 4 -23.69 -64.42 27.07
N HIS A 5 -23.27 -64.70 25.83
CA HIS A 5 -22.66 -63.72 25.00
C HIS A 5 -23.67 -62.59 24.79
N ASP A 6 -23.34 -61.41 25.28
CA ASP A 6 -24.14 -60.24 25.13
C ASP A 6 -24.14 -59.78 23.65
N GLU A 7 -25.14 -60.28 22.90
CA GLU A 7 -25.38 -59.94 21.49
C GLU A 7 -25.71 -58.45 21.26
N SER A 8 -25.89 -57.69 22.37
CA SER A 8 -26.25 -56.26 22.30
C SER A 8 -25.10 -55.39 21.80
N VAL A 9 -23.84 -55.90 21.77
CA VAL A 9 -22.65 -55.17 21.32
C VAL A 9 -22.50 -55.20 19.80
N LEU A 10 -23.16 -56.15 19.10
CA LEU A 10 -22.99 -56.37 17.67
C LEU A 10 -24.12 -55.78 16.79
N ASN A 11 -25.15 -55.20 17.39
CA ASN A 11 -26.24 -54.57 16.62
C ASN A 11 -26.37 -53.08 16.93
N PRO A 12 -25.78 -52.23 16.16
CA PRO A 12 -25.77 -50.76 16.41
C PRO A 12 -27.16 -50.08 16.27
N GLU A 13 -28.17 -50.81 15.78
CA GLU A 13 -29.55 -50.29 15.67
C GLU A 13 -30.32 -50.32 16.98
N ILE A 14 -29.81 -51.00 18.04
CA ILE A 14 -30.55 -51.20 19.32
C ILE A 14 -30.04 -50.21 20.40
N LYS A 15 -28.88 -49.58 20.24
CA LYS A 15 -28.43 -48.54 21.15
C LYS A 15 -28.80 -47.14 20.58
N ASP A 16 -29.57 -46.40 21.35
CA ASP A 16 -29.82 -44.99 21.04
C ASP A 16 -28.49 -44.26 20.79
N GLU A 17 -28.39 -43.52 19.71
CA GLU A 17 -27.16 -42.80 19.29
C GLU A 17 -26.57 -41.88 20.38
N LEU A 18 -27.41 -41.58 21.40
CA LEU A 18 -27.04 -40.75 22.54
C LEU A 18 -26.12 -41.48 23.56
N ASP A 19 -26.17 -42.82 23.65
CA ASP A 19 -25.44 -43.59 24.64
C ASP A 19 -24.08 -44.15 24.15
N LEU A 20 -23.73 -43.91 22.91
CA LEU A 20 -22.46 -44.37 22.32
C LEU A 20 -21.28 -43.49 22.72
N SER A 21 -20.20 -44.10 23.18
CA SER A 21 -18.96 -43.41 23.47
C SER A 21 -18.35 -42.80 22.18
N LYS A 22 -17.55 -41.75 22.33
CA LYS A 22 -16.89 -41.10 21.18
C LYS A 22 -16.04 -42.06 20.34
N LYS A 23 -15.53 -43.14 20.92
CA LYS A 23 -14.77 -44.18 20.22
C LYS A 23 -15.67 -45.10 19.38
N GLU A 24 -16.79 -45.50 19.92
CA GLU A 24 -17.78 -46.35 19.24
C GLU A 24 -18.42 -45.60 18.05
N ARG A 25 -18.78 -44.33 18.22
CA ARG A 25 -19.25 -43.49 17.10
C ARG A 25 -18.25 -43.45 15.96
N ARG A 26 -16.97 -43.25 16.24
CA ARG A 26 -15.90 -43.22 15.21
C ARG A 26 -15.73 -44.55 14.51
N LEU A 27 -15.90 -45.67 15.20
CA LEU A 27 -15.80 -46.99 14.59
C LEU A 27 -16.98 -47.28 13.65
N ILE A 28 -18.19 -46.95 14.08
CA ILE A 28 -19.41 -47.11 13.26
C ILE A 28 -19.35 -46.21 12.01
N GLU A 29 -18.90 -44.94 12.16
CA GLU A 29 -18.68 -44.07 11.02
C GLU A 29 -17.64 -44.59 10.03
N LYS A 30 -16.54 -45.16 10.55
CA LYS A 30 -15.49 -45.76 9.73
C LYS A 30 -15.95 -46.98 8.95
N GLU A 31 -16.83 -47.79 9.53
CA GLU A 31 -17.44 -48.95 8.87
C GLU A 31 -18.50 -48.54 7.84
N LYS A 32 -19.36 -47.56 8.15
CA LYS A 32 -20.31 -46.98 7.19
C LYS A 32 -19.57 -46.41 5.97
N LEU A 33 -18.46 -45.75 6.18
CA LEU A 33 -17.64 -45.20 5.10
C LEU A 33 -16.93 -46.28 4.24
N LYS A 34 -16.58 -47.44 4.81
CA LYS A 34 -15.90 -48.53 4.06
C LYS A 34 -16.80 -49.14 2.98
N GLY A 35 -18.11 -49.24 3.23
CA GLY A 35 -19.07 -49.86 2.33
C GLY A 35 -19.61 -48.93 1.22
N MET A 36 -19.29 -47.62 1.24
CA MET A 36 -19.81 -46.67 0.30
C MET A 36 -18.87 -46.40 -0.89
N GLY A 37 -19.42 -46.29 -2.10
CA GLY A 37 -18.65 -45.83 -3.28
C GLY A 37 -18.19 -44.36 -3.13
N MET A 38 -17.11 -44.01 -3.83
CA MET A 38 -16.45 -42.71 -3.70
C MET A 38 -17.40 -41.50 -3.74
N LYS A 39 -18.40 -41.49 -4.64
CA LYS A 39 -19.39 -40.43 -4.72
C LYS A 39 -20.25 -40.31 -3.47
N LYS A 40 -20.75 -41.45 -2.96
CA LYS A 40 -21.57 -41.47 -1.72
C LYS A 40 -20.75 -41.10 -0.49
N LYS A 41 -19.47 -41.47 -0.44
CA LYS A 41 -18.55 -41.01 0.63
C LYS A 41 -18.40 -39.48 0.65
N LEU A 42 -18.21 -38.88 -0.54
CA LEU A 42 -18.05 -37.43 -0.66
C LEU A 42 -19.33 -36.69 -0.25
N GLU A 43 -20.50 -37.22 -0.67
CA GLU A 43 -21.81 -36.66 -0.36
C GLU A 43 -22.11 -36.76 1.17
N TYR A 44 -21.78 -37.89 1.81
CA TYR A 44 -21.92 -38.08 3.24
C TYR A 44 -20.99 -37.14 4.04
N ILE A 45 -19.72 -37.06 3.66
CA ILE A 45 -18.75 -36.13 4.27
C ILE A 45 -19.22 -34.71 4.11
N TRP A 46 -19.69 -34.30 2.91
CA TRP A 46 -20.20 -32.95 2.65
C TRP A 46 -21.41 -32.63 3.51
N MET A 47 -22.38 -33.56 3.63
CA MET A 47 -23.61 -33.31 4.36
C MET A 47 -23.38 -33.24 5.88
N TYR A 48 -22.51 -34.08 6.41
CA TYR A 48 -22.28 -34.20 7.85
C TYR A 48 -21.19 -33.25 8.40
N TYR A 49 -20.17 -32.97 7.58
CA TYR A 49 -19.04 -32.15 7.99
C TYR A 49 -19.05 -30.74 7.38
N LYS A 50 -20.09 -30.38 6.67
CA LYS A 50 -20.25 -29.05 6.06
C LYS A 50 -19.85 -27.90 7.00
N PRO A 51 -20.33 -27.82 8.26
CA PRO A 51 -19.92 -26.73 9.16
C PRO A 51 -18.45 -26.79 9.57
N ALA A 52 -17.90 -27.99 9.72
CA ALA A 52 -16.48 -28.18 10.05
C ALA A 52 -15.58 -27.81 8.88
N ILE A 53 -15.96 -28.18 7.65
CA ILE A 53 -15.24 -27.84 6.42
C ILE A 53 -15.22 -26.32 6.23
N PHE A 54 -16.37 -25.65 6.40
CA PHE A 54 -16.43 -24.19 6.37
C PHE A 54 -15.58 -23.55 7.46
N GLY A 55 -15.59 -24.09 8.66
CA GLY A 55 -14.71 -23.63 9.76
C GLY A 55 -13.23 -23.71 9.42
N VAL A 56 -12.79 -24.80 8.78
CA VAL A 56 -11.40 -24.97 8.33
C VAL A 56 -11.05 -23.98 7.21
N ILE A 57 -11.94 -23.80 6.24
CA ILE A 57 -11.74 -22.82 5.15
C ILE A 57 -11.62 -21.41 5.70
N ILE A 58 -12.50 -21.04 6.63
CA ILE A 58 -12.45 -19.70 7.28
C ILE A 58 -11.17 -19.55 8.08
N ALA A 59 -10.73 -20.57 8.83
CA ALA A 59 -9.48 -20.52 9.58
C ALA A 59 -8.26 -20.33 8.66
N ILE A 60 -8.22 -21.04 7.53
CA ILE A 60 -7.16 -20.88 6.52
C ILE A 60 -7.20 -19.45 5.94
N ALA A 61 -8.38 -18.95 5.55
CA ALA A 61 -8.53 -17.60 5.01
C ALA A 61 -8.09 -16.54 6.02
N LEU A 62 -8.38 -16.71 7.31
CA LEU A 62 -7.93 -15.81 8.37
C LEU A 62 -6.40 -15.82 8.53
N ILE A 63 -5.77 -17.01 8.48
CA ILE A 63 -4.31 -17.12 8.57
C ILE A 63 -3.64 -16.37 7.42
N PHE A 64 -4.11 -16.54 6.18
CA PHE A 64 -3.58 -15.80 5.03
C PHE A 64 -3.85 -14.29 5.14
N GLY A 65 -5.07 -13.90 5.52
CA GLY A 65 -5.42 -12.49 5.70
C GLY A 65 -4.58 -11.79 6.78
N VAL A 66 -4.35 -12.45 7.93
CA VAL A 66 -3.49 -11.91 8.99
C VAL A 66 -2.04 -11.80 8.53
N LYS A 67 -1.54 -12.79 7.77
CA LYS A 67 -0.18 -12.74 7.22
C LYS A 67 0.00 -11.56 6.26
N ASP A 68 -0.93 -11.39 5.32
CA ASP A 68 -0.88 -10.30 4.34
C ASP A 68 -1.00 -8.93 5.05
N PHE A 69 -1.89 -8.80 6.02
CA PHE A 69 -2.01 -7.59 6.83
C PHE A 69 -0.73 -7.27 7.60
N TYR A 70 -0.10 -8.30 8.19
CA TYR A 70 1.17 -8.13 8.90
C TYR A 70 2.31 -7.74 7.97
N GLU A 71 2.39 -8.29 6.75
CA GLU A 71 3.40 -7.90 5.77
C GLU A 71 3.19 -6.47 5.27
N GLN A 72 1.93 -6.09 4.97
CA GLN A 72 1.60 -4.71 4.56
C GLN A 72 1.88 -3.68 5.66
N SER A 73 1.67 -4.03 6.93
CA SER A 73 1.95 -3.12 8.05
C SER A 73 3.45 -2.80 8.25
N LYS A 74 4.34 -3.53 7.59
CA LYS A 74 5.79 -3.27 7.59
C LYS A 74 6.21 -2.29 6.51
N ILE A 75 5.37 -2.09 5.49
CA ILE A 75 5.69 -1.18 4.39
C ILE A 75 5.69 0.24 4.93
N LYS A 76 6.80 0.93 4.69
CA LYS A 76 6.99 2.34 5.06
C LYS A 76 7.21 3.14 3.79
N THR A 77 6.43 4.19 3.63
CA THR A 77 6.72 5.21 2.61
C THR A 77 7.97 5.96 3.04
N VAL A 78 9.03 5.83 2.25
CA VAL A 78 10.32 6.49 2.47
C VAL A 78 10.41 7.81 1.73
N MET A 79 9.53 8.06 0.77
CA MET A 79 9.34 9.34 0.11
C MET A 79 7.98 9.40 -0.57
N SER A 80 7.31 10.52 -0.45
CA SER A 80 6.03 10.80 -1.11
C SER A 80 6.14 12.08 -1.93
N ILE A 81 5.85 11.99 -3.23
CA ILE A 81 5.84 13.11 -4.17
C ILE A 81 4.42 13.35 -4.64
N SER A 82 3.88 14.54 -4.43
CA SER A 82 2.58 14.93 -4.97
C SER A 82 2.76 15.78 -6.23
N VAL A 83 2.21 15.32 -7.34
CA VAL A 83 2.32 15.98 -8.64
C VAL A 83 0.98 16.58 -9.02
N VAL A 84 0.97 17.89 -9.25
CA VAL A 84 -0.23 18.63 -9.64
C VAL A 84 -0.45 18.53 -11.15
N ASN A 85 -1.70 18.30 -11.57
CA ASN A 85 -2.10 18.17 -12.98
C ASN A 85 -1.35 17.08 -13.75
N SER A 86 -0.94 16.01 -13.08
CA SER A 86 -0.38 14.86 -13.75
C SER A 86 -1.43 14.12 -14.57
N THR A 87 -1.03 13.65 -15.74
CA THR A 87 -1.83 12.81 -16.64
C THR A 87 -1.34 11.37 -16.70
N VAL A 88 -0.25 11.05 -15.97
CA VAL A 88 0.30 9.69 -15.92
C VAL A 88 -0.66 8.78 -15.16
N SER A 89 -0.84 7.55 -15.65
CA SER A 89 -1.72 6.55 -15.03
C SER A 89 -0.94 5.44 -14.31
N ASP A 90 0.36 5.33 -14.56
CA ASP A 90 1.24 4.33 -13.97
C ASP A 90 2.57 4.99 -13.63
N THR A 91 2.92 4.98 -12.35
CA THR A 91 4.15 5.58 -11.80
C THR A 91 5.13 4.53 -11.26
N ASP A 92 4.78 3.25 -11.34
CA ASP A 92 5.52 2.17 -10.67
C ASP A 92 6.99 2.11 -11.08
N GLU A 93 7.29 2.30 -12.38
CA GLU A 93 8.66 2.27 -12.90
C GLU A 93 9.47 3.44 -12.34
N PHE A 94 8.90 4.64 -12.33
CA PHE A 94 9.60 5.83 -11.82
C PHE A 94 9.70 5.82 -10.28
N GLU A 95 8.69 5.31 -9.56
CA GLU A 95 8.78 5.07 -8.12
C GLU A 95 9.94 4.12 -7.78
N GLN A 96 10.13 3.07 -8.60
CA GLN A 96 11.23 2.13 -8.43
C GLN A 96 12.59 2.79 -8.73
N GLU A 97 12.71 3.61 -9.79
CA GLU A 97 13.94 4.37 -10.07
C GLU A 97 14.33 5.27 -8.90
N ILE A 98 13.36 6.02 -8.35
CA ILE A 98 13.60 6.88 -7.19
C ILE A 98 14.02 6.06 -5.97
N LYS A 99 13.34 4.95 -5.73
CA LYS A 99 13.66 4.04 -4.62
C LYS A 99 15.09 3.50 -4.71
N GLU A 100 15.56 3.16 -5.90
CA GLU A 100 16.94 2.73 -6.17
C GLU A 100 17.94 3.86 -5.93
N ALA A 101 17.64 5.06 -6.44
CA ALA A 101 18.46 6.25 -6.24
C ALA A 101 18.61 6.63 -4.76
N LEU A 102 17.58 6.41 -3.95
CA LEU A 102 17.60 6.60 -2.50
C LEU A 102 18.35 5.49 -1.74
N GLY A 103 18.73 4.39 -2.41
CA GLY A 103 19.45 3.26 -1.82
C GLY A 103 18.55 2.19 -1.18
N TYR A 104 17.25 2.20 -1.47
CA TYR A 104 16.27 1.22 -0.97
C TYR A 104 15.86 0.16 -2.02
N GLY A 105 16.55 0.07 -3.16
CA GLY A 105 16.16 -0.78 -4.30
C GLY A 105 15.76 -2.21 -3.92
N ASP A 106 16.57 -2.87 -3.09
CA ASP A 106 16.34 -4.26 -2.66
C ASP A 106 15.41 -4.39 -1.44
N ASP A 107 15.03 -3.29 -0.78
CA ASP A 107 14.18 -3.33 0.40
C ASP A 107 12.70 -3.44 0.03
N LYS A 108 12.11 -4.63 0.22
CA LYS A 108 10.70 -4.88 -0.07
C LYS A 108 9.72 -4.14 0.85
N TYR A 109 10.19 -3.56 1.95
CA TYR A 109 9.35 -2.84 2.91
C TYR A 109 9.44 -1.33 2.78
N SER A 110 10.33 -0.82 1.95
CA SER A 110 10.40 0.59 1.60
C SER A 110 9.63 0.88 0.32
N LYS A 111 8.78 1.90 0.33
CA LYS A 111 7.97 2.34 -0.79
C LYS A 111 8.21 3.82 -1.07
N VAL A 112 8.33 4.18 -2.33
CA VAL A 112 8.15 5.54 -2.82
C VAL A 112 6.72 5.66 -3.36
N GLU A 113 6.08 6.77 -3.15
CA GLU A 113 4.71 7.02 -3.63
C GLU A 113 4.66 8.31 -4.45
N ILE A 114 4.10 8.24 -5.66
CA ILE A 114 3.82 9.42 -6.49
C ILE A 114 2.32 9.62 -6.55
N GLY A 115 1.84 10.65 -5.86
CA GLY A 115 0.42 11.03 -5.83
C GLY A 115 0.09 11.95 -7.00
N VAL A 116 -0.89 11.57 -7.81
CA VAL A 116 -1.33 12.31 -9.00
C VAL A 116 -2.77 12.84 -8.90
N ASN A 117 -3.28 12.94 -7.68
CA ASN A 117 -4.68 13.28 -7.40
C ASN A 117 -4.93 14.77 -7.19
N LEU A 118 -3.91 15.62 -7.24
CA LEU A 118 -4.04 17.05 -7.09
C LEU A 118 -4.20 17.72 -8.46
N THR A 119 -5.30 18.44 -8.65
CA THR A 119 -5.59 19.15 -9.90
C THR A 119 -6.03 20.59 -9.62
N THR A 120 -5.61 21.50 -10.50
CA THR A 120 -6.08 22.89 -10.46
C THR A 120 -7.49 23.01 -11.03
N ASP A 121 -8.13 24.14 -10.79
CA ASP A 121 -9.35 24.54 -11.49
C ASP A 121 -9.00 25.06 -12.91
N ALA A 122 -9.93 25.72 -13.57
CA ALA A 122 -9.69 26.42 -14.83
C ALA A 122 -8.60 27.50 -14.69
N ASP A 123 -8.45 28.10 -13.52
CA ASP A 123 -7.34 28.95 -13.13
C ASP A 123 -6.18 28.05 -12.59
N PRO A 124 -5.01 28.02 -13.21
CA PRO A 124 -3.89 27.21 -12.76
C PRO A 124 -3.28 27.66 -11.42
N SER A 125 -3.65 28.83 -10.91
CA SER A 125 -3.20 29.36 -9.62
C SER A 125 -4.00 28.84 -8.43
N GLU A 126 -5.09 28.10 -8.66
CA GLU A 126 -5.97 27.59 -7.61
C GLU A 126 -6.25 26.08 -7.79
N PHE A 127 -6.27 25.35 -6.69
CA PHE A 127 -6.77 23.97 -6.70
C PHE A 127 -8.28 23.93 -6.95
N ASN A 128 -8.76 22.91 -7.64
CA ASN A 128 -10.18 22.62 -7.58
C ASN A 128 -10.60 22.21 -6.15
N TYR A 129 -11.89 22.27 -5.84
CA TYR A 129 -12.40 22.03 -4.48
C TYR A 129 -11.94 20.68 -3.88
N THR A 130 -11.95 19.62 -4.67
CA THR A 130 -11.56 18.28 -4.19
C THR A 130 -10.06 18.21 -3.90
N ALA A 131 -9.24 18.75 -4.79
CA ALA A 131 -7.79 18.82 -4.64
C ALA A 131 -7.40 19.72 -3.46
N GLN A 132 -8.09 20.85 -3.24
CA GLN A 132 -7.87 21.72 -2.09
C GLN A 132 -8.08 20.95 -0.78
N MET A 133 -9.16 20.19 -0.66
CA MET A 133 -9.43 19.39 0.53
C MET A 133 -8.41 18.28 0.73
N ALA A 134 -7.99 17.62 -0.36
CA ALA A 134 -6.95 16.60 -0.34
C ALA A 134 -5.59 17.18 0.09
N TYR A 135 -5.19 18.29 -0.50
CA TYR A 135 -3.97 19.03 -0.16
C TYR A 135 -3.91 19.38 1.33
N VAL A 136 -4.94 20.04 1.85
CA VAL A 136 -4.99 20.43 3.27
C VAL A 136 -4.89 19.20 4.18
N THR A 137 -5.59 18.12 3.84
CA THR A 137 -5.58 16.88 4.64
C THR A 137 -4.20 16.24 4.62
N GLN A 138 -3.57 16.11 3.45
CA GLN A 138 -2.26 15.48 3.28
C GLN A 138 -1.15 16.28 3.96
N VAL A 139 -1.18 17.63 3.82
CA VAL A 139 -0.19 18.49 4.48
C VAL A 139 -0.34 18.43 6.01
N GLN A 140 -1.57 18.46 6.53
CA GLN A 140 -1.82 18.34 7.98
C GLN A 140 -1.42 16.95 8.52
N ALA A 141 -1.59 15.91 7.73
CA ALA A 141 -1.18 14.55 8.08
C ALA A 141 0.34 14.33 7.96
N GLY A 142 1.09 15.26 7.34
CA GLY A 142 2.52 15.11 7.08
C GLY A 142 2.82 13.92 6.16
N THR A 143 2.03 13.75 5.10
CA THR A 143 2.17 12.63 4.16
C THR A 143 2.77 13.03 2.82
N ILE A 144 3.20 14.27 2.67
CA ILE A 144 3.85 14.79 1.46
C ILE A 144 5.27 15.24 1.82
N ASP A 145 6.26 14.69 1.15
CA ASP A 145 7.64 15.13 1.25
C ASP A 145 7.97 16.19 0.21
N ILE A 146 7.50 16.01 -1.02
CA ILE A 146 7.77 16.91 -2.15
C ILE A 146 6.47 17.18 -2.91
N MET A 147 6.33 18.41 -3.40
CA MET A 147 5.29 18.74 -4.37
C MET A 147 5.92 19.28 -5.65
N VAL A 148 5.34 18.87 -6.77
CA VAL A 148 5.65 19.40 -8.11
C VAL A 148 4.40 20.08 -8.65
N MET A 149 4.51 21.36 -8.99
CA MET A 149 3.36 22.17 -9.36
C MET A 149 3.72 23.25 -10.38
N PRO A 150 2.71 23.85 -11.07
CA PRO A 150 2.93 25.04 -11.91
C PRO A 150 3.32 26.25 -11.05
N GLU A 151 4.07 27.17 -11.67
CA GLU A 151 4.55 28.40 -11.03
C GLU A 151 3.41 29.26 -10.43
N GLU A 152 2.28 29.37 -11.12
CA GLU A 152 1.15 30.17 -10.68
C GLU A 152 0.56 29.65 -9.37
N LEU A 153 0.46 28.32 -9.23
CA LEU A 153 -0.03 27.70 -8.00
C LEU A 153 0.97 27.89 -6.86
N TYR A 154 2.26 27.72 -7.17
CA TYR A 154 3.32 27.94 -6.18
C TYR A 154 3.23 29.36 -5.60
N GLN A 155 3.13 30.38 -6.43
CA GLN A 155 3.04 31.78 -5.98
C GLN A 155 1.86 32.00 -5.02
N THR A 156 0.69 31.46 -5.35
CA THR A 156 -0.50 31.56 -4.49
C THR A 156 -0.29 30.86 -3.13
N LEU A 157 0.26 29.64 -3.14
CA LEU A 157 0.46 28.88 -1.90
C LEU A 157 1.57 29.46 -1.03
N ASN A 158 2.63 30.02 -1.64
CA ASN A 158 3.77 30.58 -0.93
C ASN A 158 3.45 31.88 -0.16
N GLU A 159 2.37 32.57 -0.48
CA GLU A 159 1.87 33.69 0.31
C GLU A 159 1.67 33.32 1.80
N ASN A 160 1.35 32.08 2.08
CA ASN A 160 1.16 31.55 3.43
C ASN A 160 2.42 31.00 4.09
N GLN A 161 3.58 31.08 3.43
CA GLN A 161 4.88 30.58 3.93
C GLN A 161 4.83 29.13 4.41
N VAL A 162 4.25 28.25 3.59
CA VAL A 162 4.02 26.84 3.94
C VAL A 162 5.16 25.90 3.50
N PHE A 163 6.20 26.44 2.85
CA PHE A 163 7.32 25.68 2.28
C PHE A 163 8.63 25.95 2.99
N VAL A 164 9.48 24.92 3.06
CA VAL A 164 10.82 24.95 3.64
C VAL A 164 11.76 25.81 2.78
N ASP A 165 12.71 26.51 3.39
CA ASP A 165 13.81 27.16 2.69
C ASP A 165 14.76 26.09 2.12
N LEU A 166 14.74 25.92 0.80
CA LEU A 166 15.54 24.88 0.11
C LEU A 166 17.01 25.24 0.07
N LYS A 167 17.37 26.50 0.14
CA LYS A 167 18.76 26.93 0.24
C LYS A 167 19.36 26.54 1.59
N GLU A 168 18.58 26.62 2.66
CA GLU A 168 19.00 26.15 3.99
C GLU A 168 19.05 24.61 4.01
N LEU A 169 18.05 23.95 3.43
CA LEU A 169 17.93 22.48 3.41
C LEU A 169 19.06 21.79 2.61
N LEU A 170 19.36 22.29 1.40
CA LEU A 170 20.35 21.71 0.49
C LEU A 170 21.78 22.24 0.70
N GLY A 171 21.91 23.39 1.37
CA GLY A 171 23.11 24.18 1.37
C GLY A 171 23.26 25.05 0.12
N ALA A 172 23.97 26.16 0.26
CA ALA A 172 24.06 27.19 -0.77
C ALA A 172 24.58 26.68 -2.12
N ASP A 173 25.64 25.87 -2.11
CA ASP A 173 26.29 25.38 -3.34
C ASP A 173 25.37 24.44 -4.13
N ASN A 174 24.68 23.51 -3.45
CA ASN A 174 23.72 22.60 -4.11
C ASN A 174 22.49 23.34 -4.62
N PHE A 175 21.99 24.32 -3.89
CA PHE A 175 20.84 25.12 -4.33
C PHE A 175 21.19 26.00 -5.55
N GLU A 176 22.33 26.65 -5.54
CA GLU A 176 22.79 27.53 -6.64
C GLU A 176 23.08 26.73 -7.94
N ALA A 177 23.37 25.45 -7.84
CA ALA A 177 23.56 24.58 -8.99
C ALA A 177 22.28 24.39 -9.85
N PHE A 178 21.11 24.61 -9.30
CA PHE A 178 19.82 24.64 -10.05
C PHE A 178 19.60 25.94 -10.83
N GLY A 179 20.57 26.87 -10.81
CA GLY A 179 20.48 28.14 -11.49
C GLY A 179 19.83 29.23 -10.65
N SER A 180 19.50 30.34 -11.32
CA SER A 180 18.89 31.50 -10.64
C SER A 180 17.43 31.23 -10.32
N GLN A 181 17.10 31.18 -9.03
CA GLN A 181 15.72 31.03 -8.54
C GLN A 181 15.16 32.39 -8.10
N THR A 182 13.84 32.56 -8.11
CA THR A 182 13.20 33.82 -7.73
C THR A 182 13.18 34.01 -6.22
N ASP A 183 13.17 32.92 -5.45
CA ASP A 183 13.32 32.88 -4.00
C ASP A 183 13.97 31.57 -3.55
N THR A 184 14.03 31.31 -2.25
CA THR A 184 14.72 30.14 -1.68
C THR A 184 13.79 28.98 -1.29
N THR A 185 12.48 29.14 -1.44
CA THR A 185 11.48 28.13 -1.00
C THR A 185 11.03 27.20 -2.11
N HIS A 186 11.55 27.35 -3.33
CA HIS A 186 11.30 26.45 -4.45
C HIS A 186 12.56 26.30 -5.33
N ILE A 187 12.52 25.24 -6.12
CA ILE A 187 13.43 25.02 -7.27
C ILE A 187 12.56 24.96 -8.51
N SER A 188 12.83 25.87 -9.44
CA SER A 188 12.18 25.93 -10.76
C SER A 188 13.10 25.27 -11.78
N ILE A 189 12.67 24.18 -12.40
CA ILE A 189 13.44 23.42 -13.36
C ILE A 189 12.66 23.18 -14.65
N THR A 190 13.41 23.14 -15.78
CA THR A 190 12.91 22.70 -17.08
C THR A 190 13.66 21.43 -17.44
N ASP A 191 12.96 20.30 -17.38
CA ASP A 191 13.47 18.97 -17.66
C ASP A 191 12.39 18.15 -18.32
N SER A 192 12.49 17.96 -19.63
CA SER A 192 11.46 17.28 -20.42
C SER A 192 11.37 15.78 -20.10
N GLU A 193 12.44 15.13 -19.67
CA GLU A 193 12.42 13.72 -19.27
C GLU A 193 11.68 13.56 -17.94
N LEU A 194 12.00 14.42 -16.97
CA LEU A 194 11.28 14.43 -15.69
C LEU A 194 9.80 14.80 -15.88
N ALA A 195 9.49 15.79 -16.73
CA ALA A 195 8.13 16.17 -17.04
C ALA A 195 7.31 15.02 -17.65
N GLU A 196 7.93 14.24 -18.56
CA GLU A 196 7.31 13.05 -19.15
C GLU A 196 7.06 11.96 -18.11
N LYS A 197 8.05 11.65 -17.26
CA LYS A 197 7.92 10.67 -16.16
C LYS A 197 6.83 11.06 -15.15
N LEU A 198 6.71 12.35 -14.86
CA LEU A 198 5.68 12.89 -13.95
C LEU A 198 4.33 13.13 -14.65
N GLY A 199 4.25 13.00 -15.97
CA GLY A 199 3.04 13.22 -16.76
C GLY A 199 2.51 14.65 -16.72
N VAL A 200 3.39 15.64 -16.63
CA VAL A 200 3.02 17.06 -16.59
C VAL A 200 3.31 17.76 -17.91
N SER A 201 2.53 18.79 -18.21
CA SER A 201 2.67 19.59 -19.45
C SER A 201 3.11 21.03 -19.20
N TYR A 202 3.28 21.43 -17.94
CA TYR A 202 3.75 22.77 -17.58
C TYR A 202 5.28 22.77 -17.40
N GLU A 203 5.90 23.80 -17.91
CA GLU A 203 7.32 24.10 -17.73
C GLU A 203 7.49 25.63 -17.56
N PRO A 204 8.31 26.04 -16.60
CA PRO A 204 9.08 25.24 -15.66
C PRO A 204 8.24 24.55 -14.61
N MET A 205 8.76 23.45 -14.06
CA MET A 205 8.16 22.76 -12.90
C MET A 205 8.70 23.39 -11.62
N CYS A 206 7.83 23.80 -10.72
CA CYS A 206 8.21 24.23 -9.38
C CYS A 206 8.21 23.05 -8.42
N ILE A 207 9.35 22.76 -7.83
CA ILE A 207 9.55 21.74 -6.81
C ILE A 207 9.63 22.43 -5.45
N VAL A 208 8.78 22.02 -4.53
CA VAL A 208 8.70 22.57 -3.16
C VAL A 208 8.64 21.46 -2.13
N VAL A 209 9.03 21.79 -0.90
CA VAL A 209 8.99 20.90 0.27
C VAL A 209 8.10 21.53 1.33
N PRO A 210 6.96 20.92 1.69
CA PRO A 210 6.12 21.41 2.78
C PRO A 210 6.85 21.39 4.12
N TYR A 211 6.55 22.29 5.04
CA TYR A 211 7.10 22.25 6.40
C TYR A 211 6.77 20.98 7.17
N SER A 212 5.68 20.32 6.79
CA SER A 212 5.23 19.05 7.38
C SER A 212 5.91 17.81 6.79
N ALA A 213 6.84 17.97 5.84
CA ALA A 213 7.52 16.86 5.18
C ALA A 213 8.20 15.93 6.20
N PRO A 214 7.85 14.63 6.23
CA PRO A 214 8.31 13.71 7.26
C PRO A 214 9.76 13.25 7.07
N ASP A 215 10.29 13.20 5.84
CA ASP A 215 11.62 12.66 5.54
C ASP A 215 12.48 13.60 4.71
N GLN A 216 12.98 14.66 5.35
CA GLN A 216 13.83 15.66 4.68
C GLN A 216 15.17 15.09 4.22
N GLU A 217 15.69 14.01 4.83
CA GLU A 217 16.94 13.39 4.40
C GLU A 217 16.81 12.76 3.00
N ASN A 218 15.73 12.02 2.77
CA ASN A 218 15.48 11.43 1.47
C ASN A 218 15.12 12.50 0.42
N VAL A 219 14.44 13.58 0.83
CA VAL A 219 14.20 14.75 -0.02
C VAL A 219 15.52 15.31 -0.55
N VAL A 220 16.49 15.58 0.33
CA VAL A 220 17.82 16.09 -0.07
C VAL A 220 18.51 15.14 -1.03
N LYS A 221 18.53 13.83 -0.73
CA LYS A 221 19.16 12.82 -1.60
C LYS A 221 18.54 12.81 -3.00
N TRP A 222 17.23 12.87 -3.08
CA TRP A 222 16.55 12.87 -4.39
C TRP A 222 16.80 14.16 -5.16
N LEU A 223 16.67 15.32 -4.53
CA LEU A 223 16.96 16.61 -5.17
C LEU A 223 18.41 16.68 -5.66
N GLU A 224 19.35 16.09 -4.95
CA GLU A 224 20.74 15.99 -5.40
C GLU A 224 20.89 15.16 -6.71
N THR A 225 20.03 14.19 -6.96
CA THR A 225 20.03 13.43 -8.22
C THR A 225 19.56 14.29 -9.40
N LEU A 226 18.71 15.29 -9.16
CA LEU A 226 18.24 16.22 -10.18
C LEU A 226 19.22 17.36 -10.46
N ASN A 227 20.31 17.45 -9.69
CA ASN A 227 21.24 18.54 -9.80
C ASN A 227 22.04 18.46 -11.12
N PRO A 228 21.92 19.44 -12.04
CA PRO A 228 22.55 19.41 -13.34
C PRO A 228 24.10 19.46 -13.28
N ALA A 229 24.68 19.86 -12.16
CA ALA A 229 26.13 19.87 -11.97
C ALA A 229 26.72 18.48 -11.64
N LYS A 230 25.88 17.49 -11.31
CA LYS A 230 26.28 16.11 -10.97
C LYS A 230 26.01 15.12 -12.09
N ASN A 231 25.26 15.52 -13.12
CA ASN A 231 24.98 14.79 -14.34
C ASN A 231 25.82 15.40 -15.49
#